data_70f231fea4268e282b5be135607328f2
#
_entry.id   70f231fea4268e282b5be135607328f2
#
_cell.length_a   1.000
_cell.length_b   1.000
_cell.length_c   1.000
_cell.angle_alpha   90.00
_cell.angle_beta   90.00
_cell.angle_gamma   90.00
#
_symmetry.space_group_name_H-M   'P 1'
#
loop_
_entity.id
_entity.type
_entity.pdbx_description
1 polymer ?
#
loop_
_entity_poly.entity_id
_entity_poly.type
_entity_poly.pdbx_seq_one_letter_code
_entity_poly.pdbx_strand_id
1 'polypeptide(L)'
;KTSIACATAVQLATQGKRVLLVSTDPASNVGQVFGVTIGNRMTPIPAVPRLSALEIDPEAAAHAYRERLVGPVRGVLPDDVVKGIEESLSGACTTEIAAFDEFTALLTNAALAADFQHIIFDTAPTGHTIRLLQLPGAWSGFLEAGKGDASCLGPLAGLEKQRHQYQAAVAALADPLRTRLVL
;
A
#
# COMPACT_ATOMS: atom_id res chain seq x y z
N LYS A 1 6.23 -17.67 1.79
CA LYS A 1 5.26 -16.83 1.10
C LYS A 1 5.86 -16.29 -0.20
N THR A 2 6.96 -15.55 -0.16
CA THR A 2 7.61 -14.92 -1.31
C THR A 2 7.91 -15.90 -2.44
N SER A 3 8.49 -17.07 -2.13
CA SER A 3 8.78 -18.10 -3.15
C SER A 3 7.53 -18.59 -3.88
N ILE A 4 6.42 -18.77 -3.16
CA ILE A 4 5.14 -19.19 -3.76
C ILE A 4 4.56 -18.05 -4.60
N ALA A 5 4.59 -16.81 -4.11
CA ALA A 5 4.11 -15.65 -4.85
C ALA A 5 4.90 -15.46 -6.16
N CYS A 6 6.23 -15.54 -6.09
CA CYS A 6 7.10 -15.48 -7.28
C CYS A 6 6.82 -16.62 -8.26
N ALA A 7 6.72 -17.87 -7.78
CA ALA A 7 6.44 -19.02 -8.63
C ALA A 7 5.07 -18.91 -9.32
N THR A 8 4.03 -18.46 -8.59
CA THR A 8 2.70 -18.23 -9.16
C THR A 8 2.74 -17.12 -10.21
N ALA A 9 3.47 -16.02 -9.93
CA ALA A 9 3.62 -14.92 -10.87
C ALA A 9 4.29 -15.36 -12.17
N VAL A 10 5.39 -16.11 -12.06
CA VAL A 10 6.09 -16.68 -13.21
C VAL A 10 5.19 -17.63 -14.00
N GLN A 11 4.49 -18.54 -13.33
CA GLN A 11 3.59 -19.50 -13.98
C GLN A 11 2.49 -18.77 -14.78
N LEU A 12 1.83 -17.77 -14.20
CA LEU A 12 0.80 -17.01 -14.89
C LEU A 12 1.37 -16.22 -16.07
N ALA A 13 2.55 -15.62 -15.90
CA ALA A 13 3.20 -14.87 -16.97
C ALA A 13 3.62 -15.78 -18.14
N THR A 14 4.12 -16.99 -17.86
CA THR A 14 4.46 -17.98 -18.90
C THR A 14 3.22 -18.51 -19.63
N GLN A 15 2.05 -18.48 -19.00
CA GLN A 15 0.76 -18.75 -19.64
C GLN A 15 0.23 -17.55 -20.48
N GLY A 16 1.04 -16.50 -20.64
CA GLY A 16 0.71 -15.35 -21.47
C GLY A 16 -0.10 -14.26 -20.74
N LYS A 17 -0.31 -14.37 -19.43
CA LYS A 17 -1.01 -13.36 -18.63
C LYS A 17 -0.09 -12.18 -18.31
N ARG A 18 -0.64 -10.96 -18.28
CA ARG A 18 0.06 -9.80 -17.74
C ARG A 18 -0.09 -9.80 -16.23
N VAL A 19 1.03 -9.87 -15.51
CA VAL A 19 1.06 -10.05 -14.05
C VAL A 19 1.87 -8.94 -13.40
N LEU A 20 1.32 -8.37 -12.33
CA LEU A 20 2.03 -7.51 -11.39
C LEU A 20 2.22 -8.25 -10.07
N LEU A 21 3.46 -8.40 -9.64
CA LEU A 21 3.82 -8.90 -8.32
C LEU A 21 4.14 -7.72 -7.40
N VAL A 22 3.39 -7.56 -6.33
CA VAL A 22 3.57 -6.49 -5.34
C VAL A 22 3.99 -7.10 -4.02
N SER A 23 5.14 -6.70 -3.49
CA SER A 23 5.50 -7.03 -2.12
C SER A 23 5.12 -5.90 -1.16
N THR A 24 4.43 -6.28 -0.09
CA THR A 24 4.13 -5.41 1.06
C THR A 24 4.97 -5.75 2.28
N ASP A 25 5.94 -6.66 2.12
CA ASP A 25 6.86 -7.05 3.18
C ASP A 25 8.07 -6.10 3.17
N PRO A 26 8.33 -5.34 4.24
CA PRO A 26 9.50 -4.48 4.32
C PRO A 26 10.83 -5.24 4.25
N ALA A 27 10.82 -6.55 4.53
CA ALA A 27 11.96 -7.44 4.36
C ALA A 27 11.86 -8.26 3.05
N SER A 28 11.30 -7.66 2.00
CA SER A 28 11.09 -8.32 0.72
C SER A 28 12.37 -8.89 0.14
N ASN A 29 12.25 -10.07 -0.47
CA ASN A 29 13.32 -10.73 -1.21
C ASN A 29 12.99 -10.92 -2.70
N VAL A 30 11.95 -10.27 -3.20
CA VAL A 30 11.49 -10.42 -4.59
C VAL A 30 12.60 -10.02 -5.56
N GLY A 31 13.27 -8.91 -5.31
CA GLY A 31 14.42 -8.46 -6.10
C GLY A 31 15.54 -9.49 -6.16
N GLN A 32 15.85 -10.15 -5.03
CA GLN A 32 16.87 -11.21 -4.98
C GLN A 32 16.46 -12.45 -5.78
N VAL A 33 15.18 -12.84 -5.71
CA VAL A 33 14.66 -14.00 -6.46
C VAL A 33 14.84 -13.81 -7.97
N PHE A 34 14.61 -12.60 -8.46
CA PHE A 34 14.70 -12.31 -9.90
C PHE A 34 16.06 -11.75 -10.34
N GLY A 35 16.98 -11.46 -9.42
CA GLY A 35 18.26 -10.84 -9.71
C GLY A 35 18.15 -9.41 -10.26
N VAL A 36 17.09 -8.67 -9.85
CA VAL A 36 16.76 -7.33 -10.32
C VAL A 36 16.56 -6.40 -9.13
N THR A 37 17.04 -5.17 -9.22
CA THR A 37 16.70 -4.16 -8.22
C THR A 37 15.24 -3.73 -8.42
N ILE A 38 14.41 -4.00 -7.42
CA ILE A 38 13.00 -3.62 -7.38
C ILE A 38 12.83 -2.60 -6.26
N GLY A 39 12.02 -1.59 -6.48
CA GLY A 39 11.67 -0.58 -5.50
C GLY A 39 10.19 -0.21 -5.62
N ASN A 40 9.84 0.99 -5.20
CA ASN A 40 8.46 1.51 -5.19
C ASN A 40 7.91 1.90 -6.59
N ARG A 41 8.58 1.48 -7.66
CA ARG A 41 8.14 1.67 -9.05
C ARG A 41 8.00 0.33 -9.74
N MET A 42 6.98 0.22 -10.60
CA MET A 42 6.78 -0.97 -11.42
C MET A 42 8.03 -1.21 -12.27
N THR A 43 8.68 -2.34 -12.02
CA THR A 43 9.90 -2.76 -12.69
C THR A 43 9.60 -4.02 -13.51
N PRO A 44 9.75 -4.00 -14.83
CA PRO A 44 9.63 -5.20 -15.65
C PRO A 44 10.71 -6.22 -15.24
N ILE A 45 10.37 -7.50 -15.25
CA ILE A 45 11.31 -8.60 -14.97
C ILE A 45 11.86 -9.11 -16.31
N PRO A 46 13.13 -8.83 -16.65
CA PRO A 46 13.67 -9.16 -17.98
C PRO A 46 13.65 -10.65 -18.31
N ALA A 47 13.86 -11.50 -17.30
CA ALA A 47 13.87 -12.95 -17.46
C ALA A 47 12.46 -13.57 -17.65
N VAL A 48 11.39 -12.81 -17.37
CA VAL A 48 10.01 -13.30 -17.42
C VAL A 48 9.14 -12.29 -18.15
N PRO A 49 8.94 -12.43 -19.46
CA PRO A 49 8.07 -11.53 -20.22
C PRO A 49 6.66 -11.45 -19.60
N ARG A 50 6.05 -10.25 -19.63
CA ARG A 50 4.72 -9.96 -19.08
C ARG A 50 4.61 -9.97 -17.55
N LEU A 51 5.75 -10.11 -16.84
CA LEU A 51 5.83 -9.93 -15.40
C LEU A 51 6.47 -8.58 -15.08
N SER A 52 5.82 -7.81 -14.23
CA SER A 52 6.40 -6.65 -13.56
C SER A 52 6.32 -6.86 -12.04
N ALA A 53 7.23 -6.26 -11.33
CA ALA A 53 7.24 -6.31 -9.86
C ALA A 53 7.40 -4.92 -9.25
N LEU A 54 6.93 -4.77 -8.02
CA LEU A 54 6.98 -3.55 -7.21
C LEU A 54 7.12 -3.95 -5.74
N GLU A 55 7.97 -3.26 -5.02
CA GLU A 55 8.10 -3.37 -3.56
C GLU A 55 7.63 -2.07 -2.92
N ILE A 56 6.64 -2.15 -2.03
CA ILE A 56 6.21 -0.99 -1.26
C ILE A 56 7.26 -0.72 -0.20
N ASP A 57 7.90 0.45 -0.30
CA ASP A 57 8.82 0.95 0.71
C ASP A 57 8.03 1.79 1.74
N PRO A 58 7.88 1.34 2.99
CA PRO A 58 7.10 2.03 4.00
C PRO A 58 7.65 3.42 4.34
N GLU A 59 8.97 3.59 4.30
CA GLU A 59 9.60 4.88 4.59
C GLU A 59 9.40 5.89 3.46
N ALA A 60 9.56 5.43 2.22
CA ALA A 60 9.27 6.25 1.05
C ALA A 60 7.77 6.63 0.98
N ALA A 61 6.88 5.68 1.30
CA ALA A 61 5.45 5.94 1.40
C ALA A 61 5.12 6.97 2.49
N ALA A 62 5.73 6.84 3.67
CA ALA A 62 5.57 7.79 4.78
C ALA A 62 6.08 9.19 4.41
N HIS A 63 7.21 9.27 3.72
CA HIS A 63 7.73 10.55 3.24
C HIS A 63 6.76 11.21 2.24
N ALA A 64 6.31 10.46 1.23
CA ALA A 64 5.36 10.96 0.25
C ALA A 64 4.03 11.38 0.89
N TYR A 65 3.56 10.62 1.89
CA TYR A 65 2.37 10.94 2.66
C TYR A 65 2.53 12.27 3.43
N ARG A 66 3.66 12.46 4.14
CA ARG A 66 3.98 13.71 4.83
C ARG A 66 4.02 14.90 3.87
N GLU A 67 4.74 14.77 2.77
CA GLU A 67 4.84 15.84 1.76
C GLU A 67 3.47 16.23 1.19
N ARG A 68 2.58 15.27 0.97
CA ARG A 68 1.22 15.51 0.49
C ARG A 68 0.38 16.32 1.48
N LEU A 69 0.58 16.12 2.79
CA LEU A 69 -0.15 16.84 3.84
C LEU A 69 0.49 18.17 4.19
N VAL A 70 1.82 18.23 4.29
CA VAL A 70 2.56 19.41 4.76
C VAL A 70 2.89 20.35 3.61
N GLY A 71 3.18 19.83 2.42
CA GLY A 71 3.55 20.64 1.26
C GLY A 71 2.63 21.83 0.98
N PRO A 72 1.30 21.64 0.94
CA PRO A 72 0.35 22.73 0.69
C PRO A 72 0.34 23.84 1.75
N VAL A 73 0.77 23.55 2.97
CA VAL A 73 0.73 24.50 4.09
C VAL A 73 2.08 25.16 4.37
N ARG A 74 3.17 24.66 3.79
CA ARG A 74 4.49 25.31 3.84
C ARG A 74 4.42 26.67 3.16
N GLY A 75 4.93 27.71 3.84
CA GLY A 75 4.88 29.08 3.36
C GLY A 75 3.52 29.79 3.50
N VAL A 76 2.49 29.08 3.97
CA VAL A 76 1.15 29.64 4.28
C VAL A 76 0.98 29.77 5.79
N LEU A 77 1.39 28.74 6.54
CA LEU A 77 1.36 28.75 8.00
C LEU A 77 2.72 29.16 8.58
N PRO A 78 2.76 29.67 9.83
CA PRO A 78 3.99 29.91 10.55
C PRO A 78 4.86 28.67 10.67
N ASP A 79 6.19 28.82 10.62
CA ASP A 79 7.15 27.69 10.59
C ASP A 79 7.06 26.79 11.83
N ASP A 80 6.76 27.35 12.99
CA ASP A 80 6.54 26.60 14.23
C ASP A 80 5.32 25.69 14.16
N VAL A 81 4.25 26.15 13.51
CA VAL A 81 3.04 25.35 13.28
C VAL A 81 3.32 24.22 12.29
N VAL A 82 4.01 24.53 11.18
CA VAL A 82 4.41 23.52 10.17
C VAL A 82 5.26 22.45 10.82
N LYS A 83 6.26 22.84 11.62
CA LYS A 83 7.13 21.92 12.36
C LYS A 83 6.36 21.03 13.33
N GLY A 84 5.39 21.57 14.06
CA GLY A 84 4.50 20.80 14.93
C GLY A 84 3.68 19.75 14.16
N ILE A 85 3.21 20.07 12.95
CA ILE A 85 2.51 19.11 12.07
C ILE A 85 3.49 18.02 11.62
N GLU A 86 4.70 18.38 11.17
CA GLU A 86 5.73 17.42 10.75
C GLU A 86 6.11 16.46 11.87
N GLU A 87 6.28 16.97 13.08
CA GLU A 87 6.56 16.15 14.28
C GLU A 87 5.40 15.17 14.58
N SER A 88 4.15 15.62 14.47
CA SER A 88 2.96 14.76 14.67
C SER A 88 2.86 13.64 13.62
N LEU A 89 3.42 13.85 12.43
CA LEU A 89 3.45 12.90 11.33
C LEU A 89 4.74 12.06 11.28
N SER A 90 5.61 12.13 12.28
CA SER A 90 6.89 11.40 12.30
C SER A 90 6.80 10.01 12.95
N GLY A 91 5.65 9.66 13.55
CA GLY A 91 5.46 8.41 14.29
C GLY A 91 5.25 7.19 13.39
N ALA A 92 5.44 6.00 13.99
CA ALA A 92 5.22 4.71 13.33
C ALA A 92 3.79 4.55 12.78
N CYS A 93 2.80 5.19 13.39
CA CYS A 93 1.43 5.21 12.91
C CYS A 93 1.32 5.81 11.48
N THR A 94 2.08 6.87 11.20
CA THR A 94 2.11 7.49 9.86
C THR A 94 2.71 6.53 8.82
N THR A 95 3.75 5.79 9.17
CA THR A 95 4.38 4.80 8.29
C THR A 95 3.40 3.66 7.95
N GLU A 96 2.66 3.16 8.96
CA GLU A 96 1.64 2.12 8.75
C GLU A 96 0.49 2.62 7.86
N ILE A 97 0.01 3.84 8.11
CA ILE A 97 -1.06 4.46 7.31
C ILE A 97 -0.61 4.68 5.86
N ALA A 98 0.60 5.19 5.67
CA ALA A 98 1.13 5.47 4.34
C ALA A 98 1.32 4.19 3.51
N ALA A 99 1.87 3.12 4.11
CA ALA A 99 2.01 1.83 3.45
C ALA A 99 0.64 1.23 3.09
N PHE A 100 -0.35 1.40 3.97
CA PHE A 100 -1.71 0.96 3.71
C PHE A 100 -2.38 1.79 2.59
N ASP A 101 -2.14 3.08 2.54
CA ASP A 101 -2.64 3.98 1.49
C ASP A 101 -2.13 3.54 0.10
N GLU A 102 -0.84 3.25 -0.02
CA GLU A 102 -0.22 2.69 -1.22
C GLU A 102 -0.86 1.34 -1.62
N PHE A 103 -1.04 0.44 -0.67
CA PHE A 103 -1.67 -0.86 -0.91
C PHE A 103 -3.12 -0.70 -1.42
N THR A 104 -3.93 0.15 -0.80
CA THR A 104 -5.31 0.38 -1.23
C THR A 104 -5.40 1.10 -2.56
N ALA A 105 -4.46 2.00 -2.85
CA ALA A 105 -4.35 2.65 -4.16
C ALA A 105 -4.10 1.63 -5.27
N LEU A 106 -3.23 0.65 -5.06
CA LEU A 106 -2.97 -0.43 -6.01
C LEU A 106 -4.22 -1.32 -6.23
N LEU A 107 -4.96 -1.64 -5.17
CA LEU A 107 -6.19 -2.44 -5.24
C LEU A 107 -7.33 -1.75 -6.02
N THR A 108 -7.40 -0.44 -5.94
CA THR A 108 -8.52 0.35 -6.49
C THR A 108 -8.18 1.06 -7.79
N ASN A 109 -6.92 0.95 -8.26
CA ASN A 109 -6.47 1.61 -9.47
C ASN A 109 -7.02 0.92 -10.73
N ALA A 110 -7.99 1.57 -11.36
CA ALA A 110 -8.62 1.06 -12.58
C ALA A 110 -7.64 0.91 -13.76
N ALA A 111 -6.61 1.76 -13.86
CA ALA A 111 -5.58 1.64 -14.90
C ALA A 111 -4.74 0.38 -14.71
N LEU A 112 -4.33 0.07 -13.47
CA LEU A 112 -3.63 -1.18 -13.18
C LEU A 112 -4.50 -2.41 -13.47
N ALA A 113 -5.78 -2.35 -13.14
CA ALA A 113 -6.73 -3.44 -13.45
C ALA A 113 -6.93 -3.62 -14.97
N ALA A 114 -6.75 -2.57 -15.77
CA ALA A 114 -6.79 -2.66 -17.24
C ALA A 114 -5.47 -3.20 -17.82
N ASP A 115 -4.33 -2.83 -17.21
CA ASP A 115 -3.00 -3.23 -17.69
C ASP A 115 -2.61 -4.64 -17.26
N PHE A 116 -3.05 -5.10 -16.08
CA PHE A 116 -2.69 -6.40 -15.53
C PHE A 116 -3.93 -7.29 -15.34
N GLN A 117 -3.82 -8.53 -15.81
CA GLN A 117 -4.88 -9.53 -15.62
C GLN A 117 -4.84 -10.15 -14.22
N HIS A 118 -3.67 -10.15 -13.59
CA HIS A 118 -3.47 -10.61 -12.21
C HIS A 118 -2.54 -9.67 -11.47
N ILE A 119 -2.93 -9.33 -10.24
CA ILE A 119 -2.07 -8.64 -9.29
C ILE A 119 -1.89 -9.59 -8.11
N ILE A 120 -0.65 -9.97 -7.82
CA ILE A 120 -0.29 -10.88 -6.74
C ILE A 120 0.35 -10.08 -5.63
N PHE A 121 -0.21 -10.14 -4.43
CA PHE A 121 0.36 -9.52 -3.25
C PHE A 121 1.15 -10.54 -2.42
N ASP A 122 2.47 -10.34 -2.35
CA ASP A 122 3.35 -11.03 -1.40
C ASP A 122 3.30 -10.26 -0.08
N THR A 123 2.66 -10.86 0.91
CA THR A 123 2.35 -10.18 2.16
C THR A 123 3.40 -10.46 3.24
N ALA A 124 3.65 -9.48 4.09
CA ALA A 124 4.40 -9.56 5.33
C ALA A 124 3.94 -10.74 6.23
N PRO A 125 4.64 -11.09 7.32
CA PRO A 125 4.19 -12.09 8.30
C PRO A 125 2.75 -11.85 8.75
N THR A 126 2.02 -12.94 9.00
CA THR A 126 0.56 -12.99 9.16
C THR A 126 -0.02 -11.92 10.11
N GLY A 127 0.66 -11.64 11.24
CA GLY A 127 0.20 -10.63 12.20
C GLY A 127 0.15 -9.21 11.60
N HIS A 128 1.18 -8.82 10.85
CA HIS A 128 1.24 -7.51 10.19
C HIS A 128 0.18 -7.40 9.06
N THR A 129 0.05 -8.45 8.27
CA THR A 129 -0.95 -8.49 7.18
C THR A 129 -2.38 -8.41 7.71
N ILE A 130 -2.70 -9.16 8.78
CA ILE A 130 -4.03 -9.10 9.42
C ILE A 130 -4.30 -7.69 9.93
N ARG A 131 -3.32 -7.06 10.56
CA ARG A 131 -3.44 -5.69 11.03
C ARG A 131 -3.71 -4.70 9.91
N LEU A 132 -2.96 -4.78 8.80
CA LEU A 132 -3.19 -3.98 7.61
C LEU A 132 -4.61 -4.18 7.02
N LEU A 133 -5.07 -5.43 6.93
CA LEU A 133 -6.39 -5.74 6.37
C LEU A 133 -7.56 -5.37 7.31
N GLN A 134 -7.32 -5.26 8.61
CA GLN A 134 -8.32 -4.82 9.60
C GLN A 134 -8.43 -3.30 9.69
N LEU A 135 -7.40 -2.56 9.27
CA LEU A 135 -7.37 -1.11 9.33
C LEU A 135 -8.59 -0.45 8.69
N PRO A 136 -9.06 -0.83 7.48
CA PRO A 136 -10.21 -0.17 6.86
C PRO A 136 -11.50 -0.26 7.68
N GLY A 137 -11.78 -1.41 8.27
CA GLY A 137 -12.96 -1.61 9.11
C GLY A 137 -12.88 -0.84 10.43
N ALA A 138 -11.71 -0.90 11.08
CA ALA A 138 -11.45 -0.17 12.31
C ALA A 138 -11.51 1.35 12.09
N TRP A 139 -11.00 1.84 10.96
CA TRP A 139 -10.97 3.26 10.63
C TRP A 139 -12.32 3.80 10.20
N SER A 140 -13.13 3.01 9.47
CA SER A 140 -14.51 3.39 9.16
C SER A 140 -15.32 3.57 10.43
N GLY A 141 -15.24 2.63 11.37
CA GLY A 141 -15.91 2.73 12.67
C GLY A 141 -15.37 3.87 13.56
N PHE A 142 -14.10 4.16 13.50
CA PHE A 142 -13.46 5.25 14.24
C PHE A 142 -13.87 6.63 13.70
N LEU A 143 -13.92 6.80 12.38
CA LEU A 143 -14.39 8.03 11.73
C LEU A 143 -15.88 8.26 11.98
N GLU A 144 -16.69 7.20 12.04
CA GLU A 144 -18.11 7.28 12.36
C GLU A 144 -18.38 7.62 13.84
N ALA A 145 -17.51 7.14 14.74
CA ALA A 145 -17.65 7.39 16.17
C ALA A 145 -17.21 8.80 16.62
N GLY A 146 -16.49 9.56 15.78
CA GLY A 146 -16.02 10.92 16.09
C GLY A 146 -15.11 11.03 17.31
N LYS A 147 -14.54 9.91 17.79
CA LYS A 147 -13.73 9.83 19.01
C LYS A 147 -12.28 9.47 18.64
N GLY A 148 -11.49 10.48 18.29
CA GLY A 148 -10.06 10.33 18.10
C GLY A 148 -9.26 10.87 19.26
N ASP A 149 -8.25 10.11 19.71
CA ASP A 149 -7.24 10.63 20.61
C ASP A 149 -6.45 11.73 19.87
N ALA A 150 -6.19 12.85 20.54
CA ALA A 150 -5.60 14.05 19.94
C ALA A 150 -4.25 13.79 19.23
N SER A 151 -3.53 12.72 19.64
CA SER A 151 -2.24 12.33 19.07
C SER A 151 -2.31 11.77 17.64
N CYS A 152 -3.50 11.32 17.18
CA CYS A 152 -3.68 10.77 15.83
C CYS A 152 -4.48 11.70 14.89
N LEU A 153 -4.88 12.89 15.34
CA LEU A 153 -5.72 13.81 14.54
C LEU A 153 -5.05 14.31 13.26
N GLY A 154 -3.72 14.53 13.28
CA GLY A 154 -2.99 14.96 12.10
C GLY A 154 -3.04 13.94 10.96
N PRO A 155 -2.69 12.66 11.20
CA PRO A 155 -2.85 11.59 10.21
C PRO A 155 -4.29 11.38 9.75
N LEU A 156 -5.28 11.56 10.63
CA LEU A 156 -6.70 11.33 10.37
C LEU A 156 -7.32 12.30 9.35
N ALA A 157 -6.87 13.55 9.32
CA ALA A 157 -7.38 14.54 8.36
C ALA A 157 -7.14 14.12 6.90
N GLY A 158 -6.04 13.37 6.63
CA GLY A 158 -5.77 12.79 5.32
C GLY A 158 -6.68 11.60 4.97
N LEU A 159 -7.11 10.84 5.98
CA LEU A 159 -7.91 9.63 5.81
C LEU A 159 -9.34 9.92 5.37
N GLU A 160 -9.93 11.03 5.81
CA GLU A 160 -11.30 11.38 5.42
C GLU A 160 -11.45 11.57 3.91
N LYS A 161 -10.42 12.15 3.27
CA LYS A 161 -10.36 12.29 1.80
C LYS A 161 -10.25 10.95 1.07
N GLN A 162 -9.75 9.91 1.73
CA GLN A 162 -9.50 8.59 1.16
C GLN A 162 -10.57 7.56 1.56
N ARG A 163 -11.58 7.97 2.31
CA ARG A 163 -12.66 7.07 2.79
C ARG A 163 -13.27 6.23 1.68
N HIS A 164 -13.56 6.84 0.54
CA HIS A 164 -14.11 6.11 -0.62
C HIS A 164 -13.15 5.07 -1.19
N GLN A 165 -11.85 5.39 -1.23
CA GLN A 165 -10.82 4.46 -1.68
C GLN A 165 -10.72 3.25 -0.74
N TYR A 166 -10.75 3.47 0.57
CA TYR A 166 -10.72 2.38 1.54
C TYR A 166 -11.96 1.50 1.49
N GLN A 167 -13.14 2.08 1.33
CA GLN A 167 -14.38 1.33 1.14
C GLN A 167 -14.33 0.48 -0.13
N ALA A 168 -13.83 1.05 -1.22
CA ALA A 168 -13.65 0.32 -2.48
C ALA A 168 -12.61 -0.81 -2.35
N ALA A 169 -11.52 -0.60 -1.60
CA ALA A 169 -10.52 -1.63 -1.34
C ALA A 169 -11.08 -2.78 -0.51
N VAL A 170 -11.86 -2.49 0.55
CA VAL A 170 -12.56 -3.52 1.35
C VAL A 170 -13.51 -4.32 0.49
N ALA A 171 -14.31 -3.66 -0.34
CA ALA A 171 -15.23 -4.32 -1.25
C ALA A 171 -14.48 -5.24 -2.25
N ALA A 172 -13.35 -4.77 -2.79
CA ALA A 172 -12.54 -5.57 -3.70
C ALA A 172 -11.93 -6.81 -3.02
N LEU A 173 -11.46 -6.67 -1.78
CA LEU A 173 -10.91 -7.78 -0.99
C LEU A 173 -11.97 -8.80 -0.58
N ALA A 174 -13.20 -8.36 -0.32
CA ALA A 174 -14.30 -9.22 0.07
C ALA A 174 -14.97 -9.94 -1.10
N ASP A 175 -14.73 -9.50 -2.33
CA ASP A 175 -15.32 -10.09 -3.53
C ASP A 175 -14.57 -11.36 -3.97
N PRO A 176 -15.16 -12.56 -3.84
CA PRO A 176 -14.51 -13.84 -4.19
C PRO A 176 -14.26 -14.00 -5.69
N LEU A 177 -14.89 -13.19 -6.55
CA LEU A 177 -14.64 -13.18 -7.98
C LEU A 177 -13.39 -12.36 -8.35
N ARG A 178 -13.01 -11.43 -7.50
CA ARG A 178 -11.88 -10.53 -7.72
C ARG A 178 -10.65 -10.92 -6.90
N THR A 179 -10.85 -11.41 -5.70
CA THR A 179 -9.77 -11.66 -4.74
C THR A 179 -9.77 -13.11 -4.27
N ARG A 180 -8.60 -13.72 -4.26
CA ARG A 180 -8.33 -15.02 -3.67
C ARG A 180 -7.25 -14.94 -2.63
N LEU A 181 -7.56 -15.40 -1.42
CA LEU A 181 -6.57 -15.56 -0.36
C LEU A 181 -5.95 -16.95 -0.48
N VAL A 182 -4.61 -17.00 -0.46
CA VAL A 182 -3.84 -18.25 -0.45
C VAL A 182 -3.06 -18.30 0.85
N LEU A 183 -3.27 -19.34 1.66
CA LEU A 183 -2.64 -19.57 2.97
C LEU A 183 -1.57 -20.64 2.87
#